data_f699545dc6c8e18960da994f738180f1
#
_entry.id   f699545dc6c8e18960da994f738180f1
#
_cell.length_a   1.000
_cell.length_b   1.000
_cell.length_c   1.000
_cell.angle_alpha   90.00
_cell.angle_beta   90.00
_cell.angle_gamma   90.00
#
_symmetry.space_group_name_H-M   'P 1'
#
loop_
_entity.id
_entity.type
_entity.pdbx_description
1 polymer ?
#
loop_
_entity_poly.entity_id
_entity_poly.type
_entity_poly.pdbx_seq_one_letter_code
_entity_poly.pdbx_strand_id
1 'polypeptide(L)' 'MGKLVRRTADGDEVLAEWSPDDATSLARAEDLYRDLLGQDYEAVRSDGTFFAPVEGDAFPVDAVEVVLSTGLGGG' A
#
# COMPACT_ATOMS: atom_id res chain seq x y z
N MET A 1 7.30 9.05 -6.56
CA MET A 1 5.85 8.99 -6.63
C MET A 1 5.39 7.58 -6.44
N GLY A 2 4.43 7.38 -5.59
CA GLY A 2 3.98 6.04 -5.29
C GLY A 2 2.47 5.90 -5.39
N LYS A 3 1.97 4.67 -5.46
CA LYS A 3 0.54 4.42 -5.44
C LYS A 3 0.19 3.33 -4.46
N LEU A 4 -0.94 3.50 -3.81
CA LEU A 4 -1.48 2.57 -2.86
C LEU A 4 -2.60 1.81 -3.56
N VAL A 5 -2.48 0.51 -3.62
CA VAL A 5 -3.40 -0.34 -4.36
C VAL A 5 -3.99 -1.39 -3.44
N ARG A 6 -5.27 -1.63 -3.58
CA ARG A 6 -5.94 -2.71 -2.84
C ARG A 6 -6.28 -3.82 -3.84
N ARG A 7 -5.89 -5.04 -3.54
CA ARG A 7 -6.20 -6.16 -4.40
C ARG A 7 -7.57 -6.69 -4.04
N THR A 8 -8.44 -6.83 -5.02
CA THR A 8 -9.80 -7.33 -4.82
C THR A 8 -10.06 -8.51 -5.75
N ALA A 9 -11.18 -9.16 -5.57
CA ALA A 9 -11.57 -10.27 -6.41
C ALA A 9 -11.77 -9.85 -7.86
N ASP A 10 -12.07 -8.57 -8.08
CA ASP A 10 -12.29 -8.08 -9.43
C ASP A 10 -11.04 -7.43 -10.03
N GLY A 11 -9.93 -7.46 -9.34
CA GLY A 11 -8.70 -6.86 -9.82
C GLY A 11 -8.14 -5.87 -8.82
N ASP A 12 -7.21 -5.04 -9.24
CA ASP A 12 -6.57 -4.10 -8.35
C ASP A 12 -7.26 -2.74 -8.42
N GLU A 13 -7.39 -2.11 -7.25
CA GLU A 13 -8.01 -0.80 -7.16
C GLU A 13 -6.99 0.19 -6.61
N VAL A 14 -6.74 1.27 -7.30
CA VAL A 14 -5.82 2.31 -6.82
C VAL A 14 -6.59 3.17 -5.83
N LEU A 15 -6.15 3.18 -4.59
CA LEU A 15 -6.81 3.93 -3.53
C LEU A 15 -6.26 5.33 -3.40
N ALA A 16 -4.98 5.50 -3.63
CA ALA A 16 -4.34 6.81 -3.50
C ALA A 16 -3.01 6.82 -4.22
N GLU A 17 -2.55 8.01 -4.54
CA GLU A 17 -1.21 8.19 -5.07
C GLU A 17 -0.57 9.25 -4.22
N TRP A 18 0.74 9.15 -4.00
CA TRP A 18 1.43 10.14 -3.20
C TRP A 18 2.74 10.54 -3.85
N SER A 19 3.20 11.73 -3.46
CA SER A 19 4.52 12.19 -3.84
C SER A 19 5.25 12.50 -2.55
N PRO A 20 6.50 12.10 -2.40
CA PRO A 20 7.26 12.42 -1.19
C PRO A 20 7.36 13.92 -0.94
N ASP A 21 7.20 14.72 -1.98
CA ASP A 21 7.27 16.16 -1.87
C ASP A 21 5.93 16.80 -1.53
N ASP A 22 4.86 16.05 -1.54
CA ASP A 22 3.53 16.58 -1.28
C ASP A 22 3.01 15.99 0.02
N ALA A 23 3.11 16.75 1.08
CA ALA A 23 2.73 16.30 2.41
C ALA A 23 1.26 15.90 2.50
N THR A 24 0.40 16.56 1.76
CA THR A 24 -1.02 16.27 1.81
C THR A 24 -1.34 14.90 1.19
N SER A 25 -0.75 14.61 0.04
CA SER A 25 -0.98 13.33 -0.61
C SER A 25 -0.36 12.20 0.21
N LEU A 26 0.79 12.46 0.80
CA LEU A 26 1.47 11.47 1.61
C LEU A 26 0.64 11.14 2.85
N ALA A 27 0.11 12.15 3.52
CA ALA A 27 -0.70 11.94 4.72
C ALA A 27 -1.97 11.13 4.40
N ARG A 28 -2.58 11.40 3.26
CA ARG A 28 -3.78 10.67 2.85
C ARG A 28 -3.47 9.19 2.59
N ALA A 29 -2.38 8.94 1.89
CA ALA A 29 -1.98 7.56 1.59
C ALA A 29 -1.64 6.82 2.89
N GLU A 30 -0.95 7.47 3.79
CA GLU A 30 -0.57 6.87 5.06
C GLU A 30 -1.80 6.54 5.91
N ASP A 31 -2.79 7.41 5.93
CA ASP A 31 -4.01 7.16 6.69
C ASP A 31 -4.76 5.94 6.14
N LEU A 32 -4.88 5.84 4.83
CA LEU A 32 -5.53 4.70 4.20
C LEU A 32 -4.75 3.41 4.47
N TYR A 33 -3.45 3.49 4.40
CA TYR A 33 -2.57 2.36 4.64
C TYR A 33 -2.76 1.82 6.07
N ARG A 34 -2.76 2.70 7.06
CA ARG A 34 -2.94 2.29 8.44
C ARG A 34 -4.34 1.72 8.69
N ASP A 35 -5.34 2.32 8.06
CA ASP A 35 -6.71 1.87 8.21
C ASP A 35 -6.87 0.45 7.68
N LEU A 36 -6.31 0.16 6.53
CA LEU A 36 -6.41 -1.17 5.95
C LEU A 36 -5.59 -2.20 6.73
N LEU A 37 -4.43 -1.82 7.25
CA LEU A 37 -3.67 -2.74 8.07
C LEU A 37 -4.46 -3.13 9.32
N GLY A 38 -5.26 -2.21 9.84
CA GLY A 38 -6.12 -2.50 10.97
C GLY A 38 -7.28 -3.43 10.62
N GLN A 39 -7.49 -3.70 9.33
CA GLN A 39 -8.55 -4.56 8.87
C GLN A 39 -8.01 -5.89 8.33
N ASP A 40 -6.88 -6.32 8.83
CA ASP A 40 -6.25 -7.60 8.47
C ASP A 40 -5.70 -7.65 7.04
N TYR A 41 -5.44 -6.54 6.43
CA TYR A 41 -4.75 -6.51 5.16
C TYR A 41 -3.25 -6.64 5.40
N GLU A 42 -2.56 -7.26 4.46
CA GLU A 42 -1.11 -7.35 4.49
C GLU A 42 -0.55 -6.47 3.40
N ALA A 43 0.58 -5.87 3.64
CA ALA A 43 1.19 -4.93 2.71
C ALA A 43 2.44 -5.50 2.06
N VAL A 44 2.54 -5.30 0.76
CA VAL A 44 3.70 -5.69 -0.03
C VAL A 44 4.13 -4.46 -0.79
N ARG A 45 5.41 -4.17 -0.81
CA ARG A 45 5.91 -3.02 -1.57
C ARG A 45 6.55 -3.51 -2.87
N SER A 46 6.49 -2.68 -3.87
CA SER A 46 7.18 -2.94 -5.13
C SER A 46 8.07 -1.77 -5.45
N ASP A 47 9.28 -2.05 -5.91
CA ASP A 47 10.18 -1.02 -6.35
C ASP A 47 10.31 -1.04 -7.87
N GLY A 48 9.35 -1.67 -8.52
CA GLY A 48 9.30 -1.71 -9.98
C GLY A 48 9.76 -3.03 -10.58
N THR A 49 10.51 -3.81 -9.85
CA THR A 49 11.06 -5.05 -10.38
C THR A 49 10.46 -6.28 -9.70
N PHE A 50 10.35 -6.25 -8.40
CA PHE A 50 9.80 -7.38 -7.68
C PHE A 50 9.10 -6.88 -6.42
N PHE A 51 8.34 -7.77 -5.78
CA PHE A 51 7.58 -7.43 -4.59
C PHE A 51 8.26 -7.99 -3.35
N ALA A 52 8.16 -7.28 -2.24
CA ALA A 52 8.67 -7.74 -0.96
C ALA A 52 7.73 -7.29 0.15
N PRO A 53 7.62 -8.05 1.23
CA PRO A 53 6.77 -7.63 2.35
C PRO A 53 7.25 -6.32 2.95
N VAL A 54 6.33 -5.50 3.40
CA VAL A 54 6.68 -4.28 4.11
C VAL A 54 7.00 -4.67 5.54
N GLU A 55 8.17 -4.29 6.02
CA GLU A 55 8.58 -4.61 7.37
C GLU A 55 8.39 -3.41 8.27
N GLY A 56 8.04 -3.65 9.51
CA GLY A 56 7.84 -2.59 10.50
C GLY A 56 6.53 -1.87 10.32
N ASP A 57 6.35 -0.81 11.09
CA ASP A 57 5.10 -0.08 11.07
C ASP A 57 5.16 1.17 10.23
N ALA A 58 6.29 1.51 9.71
CA ALA A 58 6.45 2.75 8.96
C ALA A 58 5.92 2.61 7.54
N PHE A 59 5.23 3.63 7.09
CA PHE A 59 4.73 3.66 5.72
C PHE A 59 5.92 3.74 4.76
N PRO A 60 5.99 2.87 3.74
CA PRO A 60 7.13 2.85 2.81
C PRO A 60 7.05 4.00 1.79
N VAL A 61 7.47 5.16 2.20
CA VAL A 61 7.37 6.38 1.40
C VAL A 61 8.11 6.28 0.07
N ASP A 62 9.19 5.54 0.05
CA ASP A 62 10.03 5.42 -1.14
C ASP A 62 9.62 4.31 -2.10
N ALA A 63 8.57 3.57 -1.78
CA ALA A 63 8.12 2.50 -2.67
C ALA A 63 7.44 3.09 -3.90
N VAL A 64 7.54 2.39 -5.00
CA VAL A 64 6.86 2.78 -6.23
C VAL A 64 5.39 2.40 -6.11
N GLU A 65 5.11 1.29 -5.46
CA GLU A 65 3.75 0.83 -5.29
C GLU A 65 3.64 0.05 -4.00
N VAL A 66 2.54 0.20 -3.31
CA VAL A 66 2.23 -0.60 -2.13
C VAL A 66 0.90 -1.30 -2.40
N VAL A 67 0.91 -2.63 -2.34
CA VAL A 67 -0.28 -3.42 -2.61
C VAL A 67 -0.77 -4.01 -1.29
N LEU A 68 -2.04 -3.78 -0.99
CA LEU A 68 -2.66 -4.31 0.20
C LEU A 68 -3.63 -5.43 -0.21
N SER A 69 -3.52 -6.56 0.43
CA SER A 69 -4.39 -7.69 0.15
C SER A 69 -4.73 -8.40 1.44
N THR A 70 -5.79 -9.16 1.45
CA THR A 70 -6.19 -9.91 2.62
C THR A 70 -5.43 -11.22 2.67
N GLY A 71 -4.34 -11.31 2.18
CA GLY A 71 -3.39 -12.33 2.27
C GLY A 71 -3.79 -13.74 2.28
N LEU A 72 -4.57 -14.04 3.17
CA LEU A 72 -4.96 -15.36 3.25
C LEU A 72 -6.15 -15.63 2.67
N GLY A 73 -6.56 -14.75 1.91
CA GLY A 73 -7.75 -14.91 1.33
C GLY A 73 -8.17 -16.23 1.11
N GLY A 74 -7.32 -16.84 0.91
CA GLY A 74 -7.64 -18.14 0.71
C GLY A 74 -7.97 -18.77 1.79
N GLY A 75 -7.48 -18.20 2.55
CA GLY A 75 -7.73 -18.87 3.71
C GLY A 75 -8.97 -19.00 3.53
#